data_e4b05d2c809e605c0b656ca85167bb71
#
_entry.id   e4b05d2c809e605c0b656ca85167bb71
#
_cell.length_a   1.000
_cell.length_b   1.000
_cell.length_c   1.000
_cell.angle_alpha   90.00
_cell.angle_beta   90.00
_cell.angle_gamma   90.00
#
_symmetry.space_group_name_H-M   'P 1'
#
loop_
_entity.id
_entity.type
_entity.pdbx_description
1 polymer ?
#
loop_
_entity_poly.entity_id
_entity_poly.type
_entity_poly.pdbx_seq_one_letter_code
_entity_poly.pdbx_strand_id
1 'polypeptide(L)'
;MSSGRDKVKLSEEEVQGLLEENLKVQVAANGVAGFPHLTTLFYVVRDGKIAFWTYGRSQKILNLERDPRVTALVEDGTDYFELRGVSIEGRAEIVRDHDTILEIGSAVATRMVGADSFESLGEIGMKAVEKQATKRVGVVIHPERVASWDHRKMTGG
;
A
#
# COMPACT_ATOMS: atom_id res chain seq x y z
N MET A 1 -26.06 10.31 -18.86
CA MET A 1 -26.24 10.44 -17.41
C MET A 1 -25.04 9.85 -16.68
N SER A 2 -24.41 10.61 -15.78
CA SER A 2 -23.35 10.06 -14.93
C SER A 2 -23.95 9.06 -13.95
N SER A 3 -23.32 7.89 -13.77
CA SER A 3 -23.72 6.93 -12.75
C SER A 3 -23.46 7.52 -11.37
N GLY A 4 -24.10 6.99 -10.32
CA GLY A 4 -23.80 7.39 -8.95
C GLY A 4 -22.33 7.22 -8.58
N ARG A 5 -21.63 6.28 -9.23
CA ARG A 5 -20.18 6.07 -9.06
C ARG A 5 -19.35 7.22 -9.59
N ASP A 6 -19.75 7.81 -10.71
CA ASP A 6 -19.00 8.93 -11.31
C ASP A 6 -19.01 10.16 -10.42
N LYS A 7 -20.09 10.36 -9.66
CA LYS A 7 -20.23 11.51 -8.75
C LYS A 7 -19.26 11.45 -7.57
N VAL A 8 -18.91 10.25 -7.12
CA VAL A 8 -18.05 10.06 -5.96
C VAL A 8 -16.62 9.69 -6.32
N LYS A 9 -16.32 9.53 -7.60
CA LYS A 9 -14.99 9.16 -8.07
C LYS A 9 -13.95 10.22 -7.70
N LEU A 10 -12.77 9.76 -7.30
CA LEU A 10 -11.61 10.61 -7.06
C LEU A 10 -10.85 10.86 -8.36
N SER A 11 -10.30 12.06 -8.52
CA SER A 11 -9.30 12.35 -9.54
C SER A 11 -7.99 11.64 -9.22
N GLU A 12 -7.08 11.57 -10.19
CA GLU A 12 -5.74 11.00 -9.95
C GLU A 12 -5.01 11.73 -8.81
N GLU A 13 -5.09 13.05 -8.76
CA GLU A 13 -4.49 13.86 -7.70
C GLU A 13 -5.13 13.55 -6.33
N GLU A 14 -6.44 13.41 -6.28
CA GLU A 14 -7.15 13.07 -5.05
C GLU A 14 -6.81 11.65 -4.58
N VAL A 15 -6.63 10.70 -5.49
CA VAL A 15 -6.16 9.34 -5.16
C VAL A 15 -4.77 9.41 -4.52
N GLN A 16 -3.84 10.17 -5.11
CA GLN A 16 -2.50 10.34 -4.54
C GLN A 16 -2.57 10.96 -3.15
N GLY A 17 -3.43 11.96 -2.95
CA GLY A 17 -3.65 12.57 -1.63
C GLY A 17 -4.14 11.56 -0.60
N LEU A 18 -5.11 10.72 -0.98
CA LEU A 18 -5.63 9.67 -0.10
C LEU A 18 -4.52 8.66 0.29
N LEU A 19 -3.69 8.26 -0.66
CA LEU A 19 -2.58 7.35 -0.40
C LEU A 19 -1.55 7.98 0.55
N GLU A 20 -1.24 9.26 0.39
CA GLU A 20 -0.29 9.98 1.25
C GLU A 20 -0.83 10.19 2.67
N GLU A 21 -2.14 10.34 2.83
CA GLU A 21 -2.80 10.60 4.12
C GLU A 21 -2.98 9.34 4.97
N ASN A 22 -2.87 8.15 4.38
CA ASN A 22 -3.11 6.88 5.07
C ASN A 22 -1.82 6.07 5.23
N LEU A 23 -1.79 5.16 6.20
CA LEU A 23 -0.59 4.41 6.59
C LEU A 23 -0.66 2.92 6.26
N LYS A 24 -1.87 2.37 6.14
CA LYS A 24 -2.07 0.92 5.99
C LYS A 24 -2.77 0.60 4.69
N VAL A 25 -2.35 -0.49 4.07
CA VAL A 25 -2.96 -1.04 2.87
C VAL A 25 -3.39 -2.48 3.14
N GLN A 26 -4.57 -2.84 2.67
CA GLN A 26 -5.03 -4.22 2.66
C GLN A 26 -4.68 -4.82 1.30
N VAL A 27 -4.02 -5.97 1.33
CA VAL A 27 -3.50 -6.62 0.12
C VAL A 27 -4.04 -8.03 0.00
N ALA A 28 -4.66 -8.32 -1.12
CA ALA A 28 -5.17 -9.64 -1.46
C ALA A 28 -4.38 -10.25 -2.61
N ALA A 29 -3.90 -11.46 -2.42
CA ALA A 29 -3.21 -12.24 -3.45
C ALA A 29 -3.86 -13.62 -3.57
N ASN A 30 -3.75 -14.25 -4.73
CA ASN A 30 -4.35 -15.56 -4.95
C ASN A 30 -3.62 -16.64 -4.16
N GLY A 31 -4.34 -17.32 -3.28
CA GLY A 31 -3.82 -18.42 -2.47
C GLY A 31 -3.88 -19.76 -3.18
N VAL A 32 -3.08 -20.73 -2.69
CA VAL A 32 -2.94 -22.08 -3.28
C VAL A 32 -4.25 -22.85 -3.26
N ALA A 33 -5.05 -22.67 -2.20
CA ALA A 33 -6.30 -23.41 -2.01
C ALA A 33 -7.51 -22.74 -2.68
N GLY A 34 -7.29 -21.70 -3.48
CA GLY A 34 -8.36 -20.96 -4.15
C GLY A 34 -8.96 -19.81 -3.34
N PHE A 35 -8.64 -19.71 -2.05
CA PHE A 35 -9.05 -18.56 -1.25
C PHE A 35 -8.03 -17.42 -1.42
N PRO A 36 -8.50 -16.16 -1.59
CA PRO A 36 -7.62 -15.00 -1.54
C PRO A 36 -6.92 -14.90 -0.18
N HIS A 37 -5.61 -14.69 -0.20
CA HIS A 37 -4.83 -14.42 1.02
C HIS A 37 -4.86 -12.92 1.27
N LEU A 38 -5.46 -12.49 2.36
CA LEU A 38 -5.69 -11.08 2.68
C LEU A 38 -4.91 -10.67 3.92
N THR A 39 -4.12 -9.61 3.81
CA THR A 39 -3.33 -9.08 4.93
C THR A 39 -3.35 -7.56 4.93
N THR A 40 -3.00 -6.96 6.07
CA THR A 40 -2.81 -5.52 6.22
C THR A 40 -1.34 -5.23 6.48
N LEU A 41 -0.80 -4.23 5.78
CA LEU A 41 0.59 -3.81 5.92
C LEU A 41 0.69 -2.28 5.97
N PHE A 42 1.77 -1.80 6.58
CA PHE A 42 2.17 -0.40 6.39
C PHE A 42 2.81 -0.25 5.01
N TYR A 43 2.63 0.89 4.39
CA TYR A 43 3.12 1.15 3.03
C TYR A 43 3.65 2.56 2.89
N VAL A 44 4.32 2.80 1.79
CA VAL A 44 4.71 4.13 1.33
C VAL A 44 4.29 4.30 -0.12
N VAL A 45 4.25 5.54 -0.58
CA VAL A 45 4.07 5.86 -1.99
C VAL A 45 5.46 6.07 -2.59
N ARG A 46 5.79 5.29 -3.62
CA ARG A 46 7.05 5.36 -4.33
C ARG A 46 6.77 5.50 -5.82
N ASP A 47 7.18 6.60 -6.42
CA ASP A 47 6.90 6.91 -7.82
C ASP A 47 5.40 6.80 -8.16
N GLY A 48 4.54 7.28 -7.27
CA GLY A 48 3.09 7.24 -7.40
C GLY A 48 2.46 5.87 -7.14
N LYS A 49 3.23 4.87 -6.75
CA LYS A 49 2.77 3.49 -6.53
C LYS A 49 2.87 3.10 -5.06
N ILE A 50 2.00 2.18 -4.66
CA ILE A 50 2.08 1.58 -3.32
C ILE A 50 3.29 0.65 -3.27
N ALA A 51 4.13 0.85 -2.27
CA ALA A 51 5.28 0.00 -2.00
C ALA A 51 5.30 -0.37 -0.51
N PHE A 52 5.68 -1.60 -0.23
CA PHE A 52 5.86 -2.09 1.13
C PHE A 52 6.99 -3.12 1.19
N TRP A 53 7.32 -3.56 2.37
CA TRP A 53 8.27 -4.66 2.55
C TRP A 53 7.65 -5.73 3.44
N THR A 54 8.12 -6.96 3.29
CA THR A 54 7.60 -8.10 4.03
C THR A 54 8.68 -9.20 4.08
N TYR A 55 8.52 -10.17 4.97
CA TYR A 55 9.46 -11.28 5.03
C TYR A 55 9.53 -12.00 3.70
N GLY A 56 10.76 -12.27 3.23
CA GLY A 56 11.00 -12.89 1.93
C GLY A 56 10.46 -14.31 1.79
N ARG A 57 10.16 -14.96 2.92
CA ARG A 57 9.61 -16.33 2.96
C ARG A 57 8.15 -16.36 3.42
N SER A 58 7.48 -15.22 3.47
CA SER A 58 6.08 -15.16 3.84
C SER A 58 5.19 -15.86 2.82
N GLN A 59 4.00 -16.30 3.26
CA GLN A 59 3.01 -16.89 2.35
C GLN A 59 2.62 -15.92 1.24
N LYS A 60 2.56 -14.64 1.57
CA LYS A 60 2.28 -13.57 0.61
C LYS A 60 3.28 -13.59 -0.56
N ILE A 61 4.57 -13.68 -0.26
CA ILE A 61 5.61 -13.69 -1.30
C ILE A 61 5.54 -14.96 -2.13
N LEU A 62 5.34 -16.12 -1.51
CA LEU A 62 5.16 -17.37 -2.24
C LEU A 62 3.97 -17.31 -3.19
N ASN A 63 2.86 -16.71 -2.75
CA ASN A 63 1.68 -16.50 -3.59
C ASN A 63 1.98 -15.59 -4.78
N LEU A 64 2.68 -14.47 -4.54
CA LEU A 64 3.01 -13.49 -5.58
C LEU A 64 4.07 -13.99 -6.58
N GLU A 65 4.98 -14.85 -6.15
CA GLU A 65 5.93 -15.53 -7.06
C GLU A 65 5.20 -16.45 -8.05
N ARG A 66 4.16 -17.13 -7.57
CA ARG A 66 3.35 -18.03 -8.39
C ARG A 66 2.37 -17.25 -9.29
N ASP A 67 1.76 -16.20 -8.75
CA ASP A 67 0.76 -15.39 -9.44
C ASP A 67 0.91 -13.93 -8.98
N PRO A 68 1.45 -13.06 -9.83
CA PRO A 68 1.73 -11.66 -9.42
C PRO A 68 0.49 -10.77 -9.35
N ARG A 69 -0.68 -11.27 -9.74
CA ARG A 69 -1.92 -10.48 -9.65
C ARG A 69 -2.25 -10.17 -8.20
N VAL A 70 -2.58 -8.92 -7.94
CA VAL A 70 -2.81 -8.41 -6.59
C VAL A 70 -3.91 -7.37 -6.60
N THR A 71 -4.69 -7.34 -5.53
CA THR A 71 -5.66 -6.26 -5.28
C THR A 71 -5.28 -5.59 -3.98
N ALA A 72 -5.26 -4.26 -3.99
CA ALA A 72 -4.93 -3.46 -2.83
C ALA A 72 -6.06 -2.48 -2.52
N LEU A 73 -6.32 -2.27 -1.24
CA LEU A 73 -7.33 -1.34 -0.75
C LEU A 73 -6.73 -0.41 0.29
N VAL A 74 -6.87 0.90 0.06
CA VAL A 74 -6.63 1.93 1.06
C VAL A 74 -7.93 2.68 1.27
N GLU A 75 -8.36 2.81 2.51
CA GLU A 75 -9.66 3.42 2.82
C GLU A 75 -9.60 4.14 4.16
N ASP A 76 -10.47 5.13 4.33
CA ASP A 76 -10.67 5.82 5.60
C ASP A 76 -12.11 6.31 5.74
N GLY A 77 -12.39 6.95 6.88
CA GLY A 77 -13.72 7.44 7.23
C GLY A 77 -14.44 6.46 8.16
N THR A 78 -15.30 7.01 9.01
CA THR A 78 -16.11 6.25 9.96
C THR A 78 -17.59 6.31 9.59
N ASP A 79 -18.10 7.50 9.37
CA ASP A 79 -19.49 7.70 8.99
C ASP A 79 -19.68 7.51 7.49
N TYR A 80 -20.84 7.00 7.09
CA TYR A 80 -21.14 6.67 5.69
C TYR A 80 -20.81 7.81 4.71
N PHE A 81 -21.15 9.04 5.06
CA PHE A 81 -20.91 10.19 4.19
C PHE A 81 -19.48 10.70 4.21
N GLU A 82 -18.61 10.09 4.99
CA GLU A 82 -17.19 10.43 5.07
C GLU A 82 -16.28 9.35 4.49
N LEU A 83 -16.84 8.22 4.05
CA LEU A 83 -16.04 7.09 3.54
C LEU A 83 -15.31 7.47 2.27
N ARG A 84 -14.02 7.22 2.28
CA ARG A 84 -13.16 7.35 1.10
C ARG A 84 -12.40 6.06 0.88
N GLY A 85 -12.10 5.74 -0.35
CA GLY A 85 -11.27 4.59 -0.64
C GLY A 85 -10.78 4.54 -2.06
N VAL A 86 -9.74 3.75 -2.24
CA VAL A 86 -9.20 3.38 -3.55
C VAL A 86 -8.90 1.89 -3.55
N SER A 87 -9.42 1.21 -4.55
CA SER A 87 -9.15 -0.21 -4.80
C SER A 87 -8.34 -0.30 -6.09
N ILE A 88 -7.23 -1.01 -6.02
CA ILE A 88 -6.27 -1.12 -7.12
C ILE A 88 -6.11 -2.59 -7.47
N GLU A 89 -6.44 -2.95 -8.70
CA GLU A 89 -6.07 -4.22 -9.28
C GLU A 89 -4.79 -4.02 -10.09
N GLY A 90 -3.80 -4.87 -9.88
CA GLY A 90 -2.52 -4.71 -10.55
C GLY A 90 -1.63 -5.93 -10.42
N ARG A 91 -0.35 -5.71 -10.66
CA ARG A 91 0.68 -6.74 -10.56
C ARG A 91 1.76 -6.31 -9.59
N ALA A 92 2.15 -7.25 -8.72
CA ALA A 92 3.21 -7.03 -7.75
C ALA A 92 4.56 -7.33 -8.40
N GLU A 93 5.48 -6.40 -8.20
CA GLU A 93 6.90 -6.60 -8.49
C GLU A 93 7.60 -6.89 -7.17
N ILE A 94 8.28 -8.02 -7.07
CA ILE A 94 9.08 -8.36 -5.90
C ILE A 94 10.48 -7.79 -6.11
N VAL A 95 10.88 -6.89 -5.23
CA VAL A 95 12.19 -6.23 -5.27
C VAL A 95 13.13 -6.95 -4.33
N ARG A 96 14.24 -7.44 -4.86
CA ARG A 96 15.25 -8.19 -4.11
C ARG A 96 16.59 -7.47 -3.97
N ASP A 97 16.72 -6.32 -4.57
CA ASP A 97 17.89 -5.46 -4.43
C ASP A 97 17.95 -4.88 -3.02
N HIS A 98 19.04 -5.15 -2.31
CA HIS A 98 19.19 -4.76 -0.90
C HIS A 98 19.05 -3.26 -0.67
N ASP A 99 19.66 -2.44 -1.52
CA ASP A 99 19.60 -0.98 -1.36
C ASP A 99 18.17 -0.47 -1.51
N THR A 100 17.42 -0.99 -2.49
CA THR A 100 16.01 -0.62 -2.69
C THR A 100 15.12 -1.12 -1.55
N ILE A 101 15.37 -2.34 -1.05
CA ILE A 101 14.65 -2.89 0.11
C ILE A 101 14.87 -1.97 1.32
N LEU A 102 16.11 -1.53 1.54
CA LEU A 102 16.45 -0.64 2.64
C LEU A 102 15.78 0.73 2.49
N GLU A 103 15.74 1.28 1.28
CA GLU A 103 15.03 2.54 1.01
C GLU A 103 13.54 2.43 1.35
N ILE A 104 12.87 1.38 0.87
CA ILE A 104 11.45 1.13 1.14
C ILE A 104 11.23 0.95 2.64
N GLY A 105 12.02 0.10 3.27
CA GLY A 105 11.90 -0.20 4.71
C GLY A 105 12.15 1.02 5.58
N SER A 106 13.13 1.84 5.24
CA SER A 106 13.43 3.09 5.94
C SER A 106 12.26 4.07 5.85
N ALA A 107 11.67 4.21 4.67
CA ALA A 107 10.52 5.07 4.46
C ALA A 107 9.28 4.56 5.21
N VAL A 108 9.04 3.24 5.19
CA VAL A 108 7.94 2.63 5.94
C VAL A 108 8.11 2.85 7.45
N ALA A 109 9.30 2.56 7.98
CA ALA A 109 9.58 2.71 9.41
C ALA A 109 9.43 4.16 9.87
N THR A 110 9.95 5.10 9.11
CA THR A 110 9.86 6.54 9.38
C THR A 110 8.40 6.97 9.46
N ARG A 111 7.61 6.55 8.47
CA ARG A 111 6.20 6.91 8.38
C ARG A 111 5.35 6.28 9.48
N MET A 112 5.64 5.03 9.84
CA MET A 112 4.92 4.29 10.89
C MET A 112 4.95 5.02 12.24
N VAL A 113 6.08 5.63 12.59
CA VAL A 113 6.24 6.31 13.87
C VAL A 113 6.03 7.82 13.79
N GLY A 114 5.72 8.34 12.60
CA GLY A 114 5.54 9.77 12.39
C GLY A 114 6.81 10.58 12.54
N ALA A 115 7.97 9.99 12.26
CA ALA A 115 9.25 10.68 12.32
C ALA A 115 9.45 11.58 11.08
N ASP A 116 10.24 12.63 11.22
CA ASP A 116 10.51 13.56 10.12
C ASP A 116 11.50 13.00 9.10
N SER A 117 12.39 12.12 9.54
CA SER A 117 13.41 11.52 8.69
C SER A 117 13.83 10.15 9.24
N PHE A 118 14.55 9.37 8.42
CA PHE A 118 15.11 8.09 8.86
C PHE A 118 16.08 8.28 10.03
N GLU A 119 16.91 9.31 9.97
CA GLU A 119 17.88 9.65 11.03
C GLU A 119 17.17 9.97 12.36
N SER A 120 15.95 10.49 12.31
CA SER A 120 15.15 10.78 13.50
C SER A 120 14.75 9.52 14.29
N LEU A 121 14.88 8.33 13.70
CA LEU A 121 14.68 7.06 14.40
C LEU A 121 15.78 6.77 15.43
N GLY A 122 16.90 7.48 15.35
CA GLY A 122 18.06 7.26 16.18
C GLY A 122 18.88 6.05 15.75
N GLU A 123 20.04 5.88 16.36
CA GLU A 123 20.98 4.80 15.98
C GLU A 123 20.37 3.42 16.17
N ILE A 124 19.68 3.19 17.27
CA ILE A 124 19.02 1.89 17.55
C ILE A 124 17.93 1.61 16.55
N GLY A 125 17.10 2.61 16.25
CA GLY A 125 16.00 2.46 15.28
C GLY A 125 16.53 2.20 13.86
N MET A 126 17.54 2.95 13.42
CA MET A 126 18.16 2.74 12.11
C MET A 126 18.78 1.35 11.98
N LYS A 127 19.50 0.89 13.00
CA LYS A 127 20.09 -0.46 13.00
C LYS A 127 19.04 -1.56 12.98
N ALA A 128 17.90 -1.36 13.66
CA ALA A 128 16.79 -2.30 13.63
C ALA A 128 16.22 -2.44 12.22
N VAL A 129 16.05 -1.35 11.50
CA VAL A 129 15.60 -1.35 10.10
C VAL A 129 16.61 -2.06 9.21
N GLU A 130 17.89 -1.76 9.33
CA GLU A 130 18.96 -2.41 8.56
C GLU A 130 18.96 -3.93 8.78
N LYS A 131 18.80 -4.37 10.01
CA LYS A 131 18.72 -5.79 10.35
C LYS A 131 17.51 -6.46 9.73
N GLN A 132 16.35 -5.80 9.79
CA GLN A 132 15.13 -6.32 9.18
C GLN A 132 15.25 -6.42 7.65
N ALA A 133 15.94 -5.47 7.03
CA ALA A 133 16.13 -5.47 5.57
C ALA A 133 16.82 -6.74 5.06
N THR A 134 17.65 -7.39 5.87
CA THR A 134 18.34 -8.63 5.48
C THR A 134 17.39 -9.84 5.33
N LYS A 135 16.20 -9.75 5.92
CA LYS A 135 15.20 -10.82 5.96
C LYS A 135 13.99 -10.54 5.08
N ARG A 136 13.92 -9.34 4.49
CA ARG A 136 12.75 -8.85 3.79
C ARG A 136 13.00 -8.67 2.31
N VAL A 137 11.92 -8.59 1.57
CA VAL A 137 11.89 -8.15 0.18
C VAL A 137 10.96 -6.96 0.07
N GLY A 138 11.16 -6.15 -0.95
CA GLY A 138 10.22 -5.08 -1.29
C GLY A 138 9.14 -5.59 -2.23
N VAL A 139 7.99 -4.93 -2.21
CA VAL A 139 6.92 -5.17 -3.17
C VAL A 139 6.44 -3.82 -3.67
N VAL A 140 6.37 -3.66 -4.98
CA VAL A 140 5.79 -2.48 -5.63
C VAL A 140 4.57 -2.94 -6.43
N ILE A 141 3.44 -2.27 -6.24
CA ILE A 141 2.20 -2.60 -6.97
C ILE A 141 2.09 -1.72 -8.20
N HIS A 142 2.13 -2.34 -9.38
CA HIS A 142 1.92 -1.68 -10.66
C HIS A 142 0.44 -1.72 -10.99
N PRO A 143 -0.28 -0.58 -10.93
CA PRO A 143 -1.73 -0.57 -11.11
C PRO A 143 -2.11 -0.83 -12.58
N GLU A 144 -3.16 -1.61 -12.78
CA GLU A 144 -3.79 -1.85 -14.08
C GLU A 144 -5.20 -1.26 -14.12
N ARG A 145 -5.92 -1.32 -13.00
CA ARG A 145 -7.28 -0.79 -12.86
C ARG A 145 -7.44 -0.16 -11.47
N VAL A 146 -7.96 1.05 -11.45
CA VAL A 146 -8.20 1.80 -10.21
C VAL A 146 -9.68 2.15 -10.10
N ALA A 147 -10.30 1.81 -8.97
CA ALA A 147 -11.62 2.26 -8.60
C ALA A 147 -11.51 3.09 -7.32
N SER A 148 -12.24 4.19 -7.24
CA SER A 148 -12.14 5.10 -6.10
C SER A 148 -13.49 5.69 -5.75
N TRP A 149 -13.63 6.16 -4.51
CA TRP A 149 -14.84 6.79 -4.01
C TRP A 149 -14.54 7.77 -2.88
N ASP A 150 -15.33 8.82 -2.83
CA ASP A 150 -15.35 9.78 -1.72
C ASP A 150 -16.81 10.18 -1.48
N HIS A 151 -17.41 9.63 -0.44
CA HIS A 151 -18.81 9.86 -0.12
C HIS A 151 -19.09 11.30 0.31
N ARG A 152 -18.06 12.07 0.68
CA ARG A 152 -18.21 13.50 0.98
C ARG A 152 -18.72 14.27 -0.25
N LYS A 153 -18.45 13.77 -1.45
CA LYS A 153 -18.94 14.37 -2.70
C LYS A 153 -20.44 14.16 -2.92
N MET A 154 -21.07 13.28 -2.16
CA MET A 154 -22.53 13.06 -2.23
C MET A 154 -23.33 14.21 -1.60
N THR A 155 -22.73 14.94 -0.66
CA THR A 155 -23.38 16.01 0.10
C THR A 155 -22.97 17.40 -0.38
N GLY A 156 -21.93 17.51 -1.21
CA GLY A 156 -21.55 18.76 -1.87
C GLY A 156 -22.43 18.98 -3.09
N GLY A 157 -23.46 19.76 -2.91
CA GLY A 157 -24.38 20.13 -3.98
C GLY A 157 -23.77 21.02 -5.02
#